data_7e39fd03c0b27d52120b8b44d83cd9db
#
_entry.id   7e39fd03c0b27d52120b8b44d83cd9db
#
_cell.length_a   1.000
_cell.length_b   1.000
_cell.length_c   1.000
_cell.angle_alpha   90.00
_cell.angle_beta   90.00
_cell.angle_gamma   90.00
#
_symmetry.space_group_name_H-M   'P 1'
#
loop_
_entity.id
_entity.type
_entity.pdbx_description
1 polymer ?
#
loop_
_entity_poly.entity_id
_entity_poly.type
_entity_poly.pdbx_seq_one_letter_code
_entity_poly.pdbx_strand_id
1 'polypeptide(L)'
;LKIKSIASEIIQAIIPRQLLRQFGQLAKSSPSGHWNLEKGVILLQKFGYPDEETSSLSQSLDLLAKEVSALIEHNQSPEQTIQRLTRFLFFEKGFEGNQIDFFDPDNTYFLRVLDRRKGIPITLSALCIFLGQRIGLPIVGVGLPGRYIAKYESLTQPIYFDPFDKGRILSQE
;
A
#
# COMPACT_ATOMS: atom_id res chain seq x y z
N LEU A 1 -38.88 2.23 -12.54
CA LEU A 1 -38.25 1.56 -11.36
C LEU A 1 -37.61 0.23 -11.74
N LYS A 2 -38.25 -0.71 -12.47
CA LYS A 2 -37.71 -2.02 -12.86
C LYS A 2 -36.44 -1.94 -13.74
N ILE A 3 -36.35 -1.02 -14.70
CA ILE A 3 -35.19 -0.91 -15.61
C ILE A 3 -33.92 -0.50 -14.86
N LYS A 4 -34.01 0.40 -13.87
CA LYS A 4 -32.87 0.80 -13.04
C LYS A 4 -32.38 -0.36 -12.14
N SER A 5 -33.30 -1.21 -11.63
CA SER A 5 -32.95 -2.38 -10.84
C SER A 5 -32.21 -3.42 -11.68
N ILE A 6 -32.71 -3.75 -12.87
CA ILE A 6 -32.09 -4.71 -13.80
C ILE A 6 -30.72 -4.19 -14.27
N ALA A 7 -30.60 -2.91 -14.61
CA ALA A 7 -29.31 -2.33 -14.97
C ALA A 7 -28.27 -2.41 -13.83
N SER A 8 -28.70 -2.14 -12.60
CA SER A 8 -27.84 -2.28 -11.42
C SER A 8 -27.37 -3.73 -11.21
N GLU A 9 -28.26 -4.69 -11.34
CA GLU A 9 -27.92 -6.13 -11.21
C GLU A 9 -26.94 -6.60 -12.31
N ILE A 10 -27.15 -6.14 -13.56
CA ILE A 10 -26.24 -6.44 -14.67
C ILE A 10 -24.86 -5.82 -14.42
N ILE A 11 -24.78 -4.57 -13.98
CA ILE A 11 -23.53 -3.89 -13.66
C ILE A 11 -22.78 -4.62 -12.54
N GLN A 12 -23.48 -5.00 -11.46
CA GLN A 12 -22.90 -5.76 -10.36
C GLN A 12 -22.39 -7.14 -10.77
N ALA A 13 -22.93 -7.76 -11.81
CA ALA A 13 -22.46 -9.04 -12.34
C ALA A 13 -21.29 -8.90 -13.32
N ILE A 14 -21.23 -7.80 -14.08
CA ILE A 14 -20.21 -7.59 -15.13
C ILE A 14 -18.91 -7.02 -14.56
N ILE A 15 -18.98 -6.04 -13.65
CA ILE A 15 -17.80 -5.37 -13.09
C ILE A 15 -16.80 -6.37 -12.46
N PRO A 16 -17.22 -7.32 -11.60
CA PRO A 16 -16.28 -8.27 -11.02
C PRO A 16 -15.56 -9.13 -12.07
N ARG A 17 -16.26 -9.55 -13.13
CA ARG A 17 -15.65 -10.34 -14.22
C ARG A 17 -14.61 -9.56 -15.01
N GLN A 18 -14.86 -8.28 -15.27
CA GLN A 18 -13.89 -7.41 -15.94
C GLN A 18 -12.66 -7.16 -15.05
N LEU A 19 -12.88 -6.89 -13.77
CA LEU A 19 -11.79 -6.70 -12.80
C LEU A 19 -10.93 -7.96 -12.68
N LEU A 20 -11.53 -9.14 -12.58
CA LEU A 20 -10.80 -10.42 -12.56
C LEU A 20 -9.95 -10.61 -13.82
N ARG A 21 -10.46 -10.25 -15.01
CA ARG A 21 -9.67 -10.29 -16.25
C ARG A 21 -8.49 -9.31 -16.20
N GLN A 22 -8.70 -8.10 -15.69
CA GLN A 22 -7.64 -7.10 -15.55
C GLN A 22 -6.57 -7.56 -14.55
N PHE A 23 -6.95 -8.17 -13.42
CA PHE A 23 -6.01 -8.82 -12.51
C PHE A 23 -5.23 -9.94 -13.20
N GLY A 24 -5.91 -10.80 -13.96
CA GLY A 24 -5.26 -11.86 -14.72
C GLY A 24 -4.27 -11.33 -15.77
N GLN A 25 -4.57 -10.21 -16.42
CA GLN A 25 -3.66 -9.53 -17.35
C GLN A 25 -2.47 -8.91 -16.61
N LEU A 26 -2.72 -8.23 -15.50
CA LEU A 26 -1.67 -7.68 -14.65
C LEU A 26 -0.73 -8.79 -14.18
N ALA A 27 -1.30 -9.94 -13.76
CA ALA A 27 -0.54 -11.10 -13.35
C ALA A 27 0.37 -11.65 -14.47
N LYS A 28 -0.08 -11.65 -15.71
CA LYS A 28 0.68 -12.13 -16.87
C LYS A 28 1.69 -11.12 -17.42
N SER A 29 1.52 -9.84 -17.13
CA SER A 29 2.35 -8.76 -17.70
C SER A 29 3.74 -8.67 -17.10
N SER A 30 4.04 -9.43 -16.05
CA SER A 30 5.34 -9.42 -15.38
C SER A 30 5.94 -10.83 -15.24
N PRO A 31 6.54 -11.37 -16.32
CA PRO A 31 7.21 -12.68 -16.27
C PRO A 31 8.38 -12.73 -15.27
N SER A 32 8.97 -11.58 -14.96
CA SER A 32 10.09 -11.44 -14.01
C SER A 32 9.66 -11.30 -12.54
N GLY A 33 8.35 -11.39 -12.24
CA GLY A 33 7.85 -11.27 -10.88
C GLY A 33 7.79 -9.84 -10.31
N HIS A 34 8.15 -8.82 -11.09
CA HIS A 34 8.04 -7.41 -10.68
C HIS A 34 6.63 -6.87 -10.99
N TRP A 35 5.71 -7.16 -10.11
CA TRP A 35 4.31 -6.76 -10.25
C TRP A 35 4.14 -5.26 -9.98
N ASN A 36 3.33 -4.60 -10.82
CA ASN A 36 2.90 -3.24 -10.50
C ASN A 36 1.83 -3.28 -9.40
N LEU A 37 2.27 -3.28 -8.14
CA LEU A 37 1.41 -3.38 -6.97
C LEU A 37 0.40 -2.22 -6.90
N GLU A 38 0.77 -1.01 -7.32
CA GLU A 38 -0.12 0.15 -7.32
C GLU A 38 -1.31 -0.07 -8.28
N LYS A 39 -1.07 -0.62 -9.47
CA LYS A 39 -2.16 -1.03 -10.37
C LYS A 39 -3.05 -2.10 -9.75
N GLY A 40 -2.47 -3.06 -9.04
CA GLY A 40 -3.23 -4.09 -8.32
C GLY A 40 -4.14 -3.49 -7.25
N VAL A 41 -3.63 -2.56 -6.48
CA VAL A 41 -4.39 -1.84 -5.44
C VAL A 41 -5.51 -0.99 -6.04
N ILE A 42 -5.27 -0.32 -7.18
CA ILE A 42 -6.30 0.43 -7.92
C ILE A 42 -7.43 -0.50 -8.40
N LEU A 43 -7.07 -1.68 -8.93
CA LEU A 43 -8.08 -2.66 -9.32
C LEU A 43 -8.87 -3.17 -8.12
N LEU A 44 -8.20 -3.42 -6.99
CA LEU A 44 -8.86 -3.84 -5.75
C LEU A 44 -9.84 -2.77 -5.24
N GLN A 45 -9.46 -1.49 -5.29
CA GLN A 45 -10.33 -0.36 -4.92
C GLN A 45 -11.68 -0.43 -5.65
N LYS A 46 -11.66 -0.75 -6.94
CA LYS A 46 -12.86 -0.84 -7.77
C LYS A 46 -13.81 -2.00 -7.43
N PHE A 47 -13.37 -2.98 -6.65
CA PHE A 47 -14.28 -4.02 -6.15
C PHE A 47 -15.23 -3.49 -5.08
N GLY A 48 -14.72 -2.71 -4.15
CA GLY A 48 -15.53 -2.12 -3.08
C GLY A 48 -16.20 -0.81 -3.49
N TYR A 49 -15.52 -0.04 -4.36
CA TYR A 49 -15.91 1.32 -4.73
C TYR A 49 -15.81 1.52 -6.26
N PRO A 50 -16.72 0.90 -7.05
CA PRO A 50 -16.61 0.88 -8.52
C PRO A 50 -16.67 2.27 -9.16
N ASP A 51 -17.44 3.20 -8.58
CA ASP A 51 -17.65 4.55 -9.09
C ASP A 51 -16.62 5.56 -8.57
N GLU A 52 -15.70 5.13 -7.69
CA GLU A 52 -14.71 6.02 -7.12
C GLU A 52 -13.57 6.31 -8.09
N GLU A 53 -13.22 7.59 -8.22
CA GLU A 53 -12.09 7.99 -9.04
C GLU A 53 -10.77 7.67 -8.34
N THR A 54 -9.95 6.85 -9.00
CA THR A 54 -8.68 6.36 -8.43
C THR A 54 -7.46 7.18 -8.80
N SER A 55 -7.61 8.24 -9.62
CA SER A 55 -6.51 9.14 -10.00
C SER A 55 -5.91 9.87 -8.80
N SER A 56 -6.72 10.18 -7.80
CA SER A 56 -6.30 10.82 -6.54
C SER A 56 -5.32 9.97 -5.72
N LEU A 57 -5.32 8.64 -5.91
CA LEU A 57 -4.42 7.73 -5.20
C LEU A 57 -2.95 8.02 -5.54
N SER A 58 -2.61 8.03 -6.82
CA SER A 58 -1.23 8.31 -7.26
C SER A 58 -0.80 9.71 -6.84
N GLN A 59 -1.67 10.71 -7.00
CA GLN A 59 -1.40 12.09 -6.58
C GLN A 59 -1.11 12.21 -5.09
N SER A 60 -1.89 11.54 -4.25
CA SER A 60 -1.67 11.53 -2.79
C SER A 60 -0.33 10.88 -2.42
N LEU A 61 0.01 9.77 -3.09
CA LEU A 61 1.30 9.11 -2.91
C LEU A 61 2.46 9.98 -3.38
N ASP A 62 2.31 10.70 -4.49
CA ASP A 62 3.33 11.62 -5.02
C ASP A 62 3.59 12.79 -4.06
N LEU A 63 2.53 13.34 -3.46
CA LEU A 63 2.64 14.40 -2.45
C LEU A 63 3.37 13.90 -1.20
N LEU A 64 2.99 12.75 -0.65
CA LEU A 64 3.66 12.15 0.50
C LEU A 64 5.14 11.85 0.19
N ALA A 65 5.43 11.32 -1.00
CA ALA A 65 6.80 11.04 -1.43
C ALA A 65 7.64 12.31 -1.54
N LYS A 66 7.09 13.37 -2.13
CA LYS A 66 7.75 14.68 -2.20
C LYS A 66 8.09 15.24 -0.82
N GLU A 67 7.13 15.16 0.10
CA GLU A 67 7.34 15.65 1.46
C GLU A 67 8.43 14.85 2.19
N VAL A 68 8.37 13.52 2.17
CA VAL A 68 9.36 12.69 2.87
C VAL A 68 10.75 12.80 2.22
N SER A 69 10.81 12.91 0.89
CA SER A 69 12.08 13.09 0.17
C SER A 69 12.82 14.35 0.60
N ALA A 70 12.10 15.43 0.88
CA ALA A 70 12.68 16.69 1.38
C ALA A 70 13.27 16.57 2.80
N LEU A 71 12.95 15.49 3.53
CA LEU A 71 13.38 15.25 4.90
C LEU A 71 14.51 14.21 5.00
N ILE A 72 14.86 13.57 3.89
CA ILE A 72 15.92 12.55 3.80
C ILE A 72 17.19 13.25 3.30
N GLU A 73 18.25 13.19 4.08
CA GLU A 73 19.55 13.75 3.73
C GLU A 73 20.40 12.72 2.97
N HIS A 74 21.24 13.20 2.04
CA HIS A 74 22.04 12.32 1.16
C HIS A 74 23.11 11.49 1.89
N ASN A 75 23.51 11.89 3.10
CA ASN A 75 24.54 11.24 3.90
C ASN A 75 23.99 10.33 5.01
N GLN A 76 22.67 10.12 5.08
CA GLN A 76 22.07 9.22 6.06
C GLN A 76 22.37 7.77 5.77
N SER A 77 22.56 6.97 6.82
CA SER A 77 22.61 5.53 6.69
C SER A 77 21.25 4.96 6.26
N PRO A 78 21.20 3.76 5.66
CA PRO A 78 19.94 3.11 5.33
C PRO A 78 18.98 3.01 6.53
N GLU A 79 19.50 2.74 7.71
CA GLU A 79 18.70 2.64 8.92
C GLU A 79 18.10 4.00 9.31
N GLN A 80 18.89 5.06 9.28
CA GLN A 80 18.41 6.44 9.54
C GLN A 80 17.35 6.85 8.51
N THR A 81 17.53 6.45 7.25
CA THR A 81 16.56 6.72 6.18
C THR A 81 15.22 6.02 6.45
N ILE A 82 15.25 4.74 6.85
CA ILE A 82 14.04 4.00 7.22
C ILE A 82 13.39 4.59 8.48
N GLN A 83 14.16 4.94 9.49
CA GLN A 83 13.67 5.62 10.68
C GLN A 83 13.01 6.96 10.32
N ARG A 84 13.57 7.72 9.39
CA ARG A 84 12.99 8.98 8.93
C ARG A 84 11.68 8.78 8.19
N LEU A 85 11.63 7.82 7.29
CA LEU A 85 10.40 7.45 6.56
C LEU A 85 9.29 7.00 7.53
N THR A 86 9.59 6.10 8.45
CA THR A 86 8.61 5.55 9.39
C THR A 86 8.14 6.61 10.38
N ARG A 87 9.03 7.47 10.88
CA ARG A 87 8.66 8.62 11.72
C ARG A 87 7.72 9.56 10.99
N PHE A 88 8.02 9.90 9.74
CA PHE A 88 7.16 10.75 8.91
C PHE A 88 5.77 10.14 8.76
N LEU A 89 5.66 8.87 8.37
CA LEU A 89 4.37 8.22 8.14
C LEU A 89 3.56 8.05 9.42
N PHE A 90 4.16 7.47 10.45
CA PHE A 90 3.41 6.98 11.61
C PHE A 90 3.28 7.99 12.75
N PHE A 91 4.16 8.99 12.82
CA PHE A 91 4.12 10.02 13.88
C PHE A 91 3.75 11.41 13.34
N GLU A 92 4.23 11.81 12.17
CA GLU A 92 3.95 13.15 11.62
C GLU A 92 2.68 13.15 10.78
N LYS A 93 2.45 12.13 9.94
CA LYS A 93 1.23 11.97 9.12
C LYS A 93 0.11 11.22 9.85
N GLY A 94 0.42 10.53 10.94
CA GLY A 94 -0.56 9.87 11.81
C GLY A 94 -1.16 8.59 11.22
N PHE A 95 -0.45 7.90 10.32
CA PHE A 95 -0.86 6.56 9.92
C PHE A 95 -0.69 5.59 11.08
N GLU A 96 -1.64 4.65 11.24
CA GLU A 96 -1.58 3.67 12.33
C GLU A 96 -2.23 2.33 11.94
N GLY A 97 -1.84 1.28 12.63
CA GLY A 97 -2.51 -0.01 12.55
C GLY A 97 -3.90 0.04 13.19
N ASN A 98 -4.94 -0.35 12.47
CA ASN A 98 -6.29 -0.44 13.02
C ASN A 98 -6.42 -1.71 13.89
N GLN A 99 -6.02 -1.60 15.15
CA GLN A 99 -6.10 -2.72 16.11
C GLN A 99 -7.51 -2.92 16.67
N ILE A 100 -8.31 -1.85 16.73
CA ILE A 100 -9.66 -1.86 17.33
C ILE A 100 -10.63 -2.56 16.38
N ASP A 101 -10.58 -2.23 15.11
CA ASP A 101 -11.44 -2.80 14.07
C ASP A 101 -10.59 -3.35 12.92
N PHE A 102 -9.83 -4.41 13.25
CA PHE A 102 -8.89 -5.03 12.32
C PHE A 102 -9.56 -5.58 11.06
N PHE A 103 -10.78 -6.12 11.20
CA PHE A 103 -11.54 -6.75 10.11
C PHE A 103 -12.42 -5.79 9.31
N ASP A 104 -12.38 -4.48 9.60
CA ASP A 104 -13.08 -3.49 8.79
C ASP A 104 -12.58 -3.56 7.32
N PRO A 105 -13.47 -3.83 6.35
CA PRO A 105 -13.09 -3.92 4.93
C PRO A 105 -12.35 -2.68 4.42
N ASP A 106 -12.64 -1.49 4.95
CA ASP A 106 -12.00 -0.24 4.57
C ASP A 106 -10.50 -0.21 4.87
N ASN A 107 -10.01 -1.08 5.75
CA ASN A 107 -8.58 -1.23 5.99
C ASN A 107 -7.83 -1.86 4.79
N THR A 108 -8.56 -2.46 3.83
CA THR A 108 -8.00 -3.08 2.62
C THR A 108 -8.07 -2.18 1.40
N TYR A 109 -8.96 -1.19 1.38
CA TYR A 109 -9.12 -0.26 0.28
C TYR A 109 -8.21 0.96 0.45
N PHE A 110 -7.27 1.12 -0.47
CA PHE A 110 -6.11 1.99 -0.26
C PHE A 110 -6.49 3.48 -0.16
N LEU A 111 -7.49 3.95 -0.90
CA LEU A 111 -8.00 5.31 -0.74
C LEU A 111 -8.58 5.53 0.67
N ARG A 112 -9.30 4.52 1.21
CA ARG A 112 -9.80 4.58 2.59
C ARG A 112 -8.66 4.60 3.61
N VAL A 113 -7.60 3.82 3.36
CA VAL A 113 -6.39 3.84 4.20
C VAL A 113 -5.74 5.22 4.18
N LEU A 114 -5.61 5.87 3.01
CA LEU A 114 -5.04 7.21 2.90
C LEU A 114 -5.91 8.26 3.61
N ASP A 115 -7.23 8.22 3.44
CA ASP A 115 -8.16 9.18 4.03
C ASP A 115 -8.25 9.03 5.56
N ARG A 116 -8.42 7.80 6.03
CA ARG A 116 -8.62 7.47 7.46
C ARG A 116 -7.31 7.39 8.24
N ARG A 117 -6.18 7.26 7.53
CA ARG A 117 -4.83 6.99 8.08
C ARG A 117 -4.77 5.72 8.93
N LYS A 118 -5.64 4.77 8.65
CA LYS A 118 -5.75 3.48 9.33
C LYS A 118 -5.68 2.36 8.32
N GLY A 119 -4.91 1.30 8.65
CA GLY A 119 -4.76 0.14 7.78
C GLY A 119 -4.40 -1.12 8.53
N ILE A 120 -4.27 -2.20 7.78
CA ILE A 120 -3.77 -3.50 8.24
C ILE A 120 -2.30 -3.68 7.84
N PRO A 121 -1.59 -4.70 8.33
CA PRO A 121 -0.16 -4.88 8.02
C PRO A 121 0.19 -4.79 6.55
N ILE A 122 -0.60 -5.43 5.67
CA ILE A 122 -0.33 -5.45 4.23
C ILE A 122 -0.51 -4.07 3.58
N THR A 123 -1.53 -3.30 3.96
CA THR A 123 -1.79 -1.98 3.35
C THR A 123 -0.80 -0.92 3.85
N LEU A 124 -0.41 -0.96 5.11
CA LEU A 124 0.62 -0.07 5.64
C LEU A 124 2.01 -0.41 5.08
N SER A 125 2.32 -1.69 4.87
CA SER A 125 3.55 -2.09 4.18
C SER A 125 3.54 -1.66 2.71
N ALA A 126 2.40 -1.77 2.02
CA ALA A 126 2.25 -1.28 0.65
C ALA A 126 2.48 0.24 0.56
N LEU A 127 2.02 1.01 1.55
CA LEU A 127 2.29 2.45 1.62
C LEU A 127 3.80 2.73 1.67
N CYS A 128 4.55 2.02 2.52
CA CYS A 128 6.00 2.14 2.59
C CYS A 128 6.67 1.75 1.25
N ILE A 129 6.20 0.69 0.59
CA ILE A 129 6.72 0.25 -0.71
C ILE A 129 6.47 1.31 -1.78
N PHE A 130 5.26 1.87 -1.87
CA PHE A 130 4.91 2.88 -2.88
C PHE A 130 5.71 4.17 -2.70
N LEU A 131 5.93 4.61 -1.47
CA LEU A 131 6.80 5.75 -1.20
C LEU A 131 8.27 5.40 -1.49
N GLY A 132 8.72 4.23 -1.07
CA GLY A 132 10.08 3.74 -1.38
C GLY A 132 10.37 3.77 -2.89
N GLN A 133 9.46 3.26 -3.71
CA GLN A 133 9.59 3.28 -5.18
C GLN A 133 9.74 4.69 -5.74
N ARG A 134 9.02 5.67 -5.19
CA ARG A 134 9.07 7.07 -5.63
C ARG A 134 10.35 7.81 -5.24
N ILE A 135 10.92 7.43 -4.11
CA ILE A 135 12.13 8.10 -3.59
C ILE A 135 13.41 7.26 -3.75
N GLY A 136 13.33 6.16 -4.52
CA GLY A 136 14.48 5.32 -4.84
C GLY A 136 14.96 4.41 -3.70
N LEU A 137 14.10 4.10 -2.73
CA LEU A 137 14.41 3.15 -1.66
C LEU A 137 13.89 1.75 -2.02
N PRO A 138 14.75 0.71 -2.03
CA PRO A 138 14.35 -0.65 -2.36
C PRO A 138 13.61 -1.31 -1.19
N ILE A 139 12.35 -0.93 -1.00
CA ILE A 139 11.48 -1.49 0.03
C ILE A 139 10.58 -2.55 -0.59
N VAL A 140 10.53 -3.72 0.02
CA VAL A 140 9.68 -4.85 -0.38
C VAL A 140 8.85 -5.38 0.78
N GLY A 141 7.77 -6.07 0.47
CA GLY A 141 6.94 -6.74 1.48
C GLY A 141 7.45 -8.14 1.80
N VAL A 142 7.30 -8.55 3.05
CA VAL A 142 7.67 -9.88 3.53
C VAL A 142 6.49 -10.51 4.25
N GLY A 143 5.97 -11.59 3.68
CA GLY A 143 4.93 -12.41 4.30
C GLY A 143 5.56 -13.40 5.28
N LEU A 144 5.12 -13.36 6.52
CA LEU A 144 5.45 -14.30 7.58
C LEU A 144 4.19 -15.01 8.09
N PRO A 145 4.27 -16.18 8.71
CA PRO A 145 3.10 -16.81 9.33
C PRO A 145 2.39 -15.85 10.28
N GLY A 146 1.13 -15.53 9.99
CA GLY A 146 0.31 -14.61 10.80
C GLY A 146 0.74 -13.14 10.80
N ARG A 147 1.71 -12.71 9.98
CA ARG A 147 2.26 -11.35 9.97
C ARG A 147 2.71 -10.92 8.58
N TYR A 148 2.60 -9.64 8.27
CA TYR A 148 3.17 -9.04 7.06
C TYR A 148 3.97 -7.80 7.45
N ILE A 149 5.22 -7.73 7.02
CA ILE A 149 6.16 -6.66 7.37
C ILE A 149 6.81 -6.08 6.12
N ALA A 150 7.60 -5.04 6.28
CA ALA A 150 8.41 -4.46 5.22
C ALA A 150 9.90 -4.73 5.44
N LYS A 151 10.65 -4.82 4.33
CA LYS A 151 12.10 -4.98 4.32
C LYS A 151 12.71 -3.94 3.37
N TYR A 152 13.70 -3.21 3.85
CA TYR A 152 14.64 -2.49 2.99
C TYR A 152 15.69 -3.47 2.50
N GLU A 153 15.83 -3.61 1.17
CA GLU A 153 16.81 -4.49 0.57
C GLU A 153 18.19 -3.84 0.54
N SER A 154 19.17 -4.52 1.12
CA SER A 154 20.57 -4.15 1.08
C SER A 154 21.40 -5.39 0.85
N LEU A 155 22.48 -5.27 0.06
CA LEU A 155 23.39 -6.38 -0.19
C LEU A 155 24.20 -6.78 1.06
N THR A 156 24.38 -5.85 1.99
CA THR A 156 25.20 -6.08 3.19
C THR A 156 24.36 -6.37 4.42
N GLN A 157 23.31 -5.57 4.65
CA GLN A 157 22.49 -5.67 5.85
C GLN A 157 21.05 -5.23 5.57
N PRO A 158 20.13 -6.17 5.28
CA PRO A 158 18.72 -5.84 5.11
C PRO A 158 18.11 -5.37 6.43
N ILE A 159 17.18 -4.39 6.34
CA ILE A 159 16.50 -3.84 7.52
C ILE A 159 15.04 -4.27 7.46
N TYR A 160 14.60 -5.03 8.46
CA TYR A 160 13.21 -5.43 8.64
C TYR A 160 12.51 -4.46 9.58
N PHE A 161 11.32 -4.04 9.22
CA PHE A 161 10.52 -3.15 10.06
C PHE A 161 9.02 -3.45 9.92
N ASP A 162 8.28 -3.14 10.97
CA ASP A 162 6.85 -3.42 11.06
C ASP A 162 6.01 -2.14 10.92
N PRO A 163 5.43 -1.86 9.75
CA PRO A 163 4.56 -0.70 9.55
C PRO A 163 3.31 -0.71 10.42
N PHE A 164 2.79 -1.88 10.81
CA PHE A 164 1.62 -1.99 11.69
C PHE A 164 1.95 -1.61 13.14
N ASP A 165 3.21 -1.83 13.56
CA ASP A 165 3.75 -1.39 14.84
C ASP A 165 4.60 -0.12 14.67
N LYS A 166 3.99 0.91 14.05
CA LYS A 166 4.56 2.26 13.84
C LYS A 166 5.98 2.28 13.25
N GLY A 167 6.30 1.28 12.41
CA GLY A 167 7.58 1.19 11.74
C GLY A 167 8.74 0.72 12.61
N ARG A 168 8.45 0.01 13.70
CA ARG A 168 9.46 -0.56 14.58
C ARG A 168 10.44 -1.44 13.81
N ILE A 169 11.73 -1.13 13.90
CA ILE A 169 12.80 -1.96 13.34
C ILE A 169 12.90 -3.26 14.14
N LEU A 170 13.02 -4.37 13.42
CA LEU A 170 13.08 -5.71 13.99
C LEU A 170 14.55 -6.16 14.03
N SER A 171 15.00 -6.70 15.18
CA SER A 171 16.29 -7.37 15.28
C SER A 171 16.28 -8.68 14.50
N GLN A 172 17.42 -9.03 13.89
CA GLN A 172 17.65 -10.34 13.31
C GLN A 172 18.17 -11.26 14.45
N GLU A 173 17.26 -11.72 15.32
CA GLU A 173 17.55 -12.82 16.24
C GLU A 173 16.90 -14.10 15.73
#